data_cd52d095d8342bc47d5e2f74b76bd3ed
#
_entry.id   cd52d095d8342bc47d5e2f74b76bd3ed
#
_cell.length_a   1.000
_cell.length_b   1.000
_cell.length_c   1.000
_cell.angle_alpha   90.00
_cell.angle_beta   90.00
_cell.angle_gamma   90.00
#
_symmetry.space_group_name_H-M   'P 1'
#
loop_
_entity.id
_entity.type
_entity.pdbx_description
1 polymer ?
#
loop_
_entity_poly.entity_id
_entity_poly.type
_entity_poly.pdbx_seq_one_letter_code
_entity_poly.pdbx_strand_id
1 'polypeptide(L)'
;MSRVAIAIQKLTKTFSVGKFLQTLQKNPPKKGGTEVLKGISLEVFQGEALGMVGPNGAGKTTLLEILSTLLLPTSGEATICGYDVVREAGQVRKVVSYCPSASENFYPRLTGMRNMEFFALLNNLSPREARRKIQTVLDLVELEGGSDVPFQLYSEGMKHRLALARALLTDPELLLLDEPTRSLDPVLQGEIRKFLRERVVAKLGKTVLLVTHSLLEAEQVCDRLAILHRGQIVRIGTPEEIKKACGGEDLTAAFERAVGATSCQ
;
A
#
# COMPACT_ATOMS: atom_id res chain seq x y z
N MET A 1 -17.75 17.64 7.71
CA MET A 1 -17.20 16.38 8.28
C MET A 1 -16.46 15.68 7.16
N SER A 2 -15.19 15.35 7.35
CA SER A 2 -14.41 14.62 6.35
C SER A 2 -15.00 13.21 6.20
N ARG A 3 -15.25 12.77 4.97
CA ARG A 3 -15.81 11.45 4.69
C ARG A 3 -14.72 10.39 4.92
N VAL A 4 -15.07 9.28 5.60
CA VAL A 4 -14.14 8.18 5.85
C VAL A 4 -13.97 7.35 4.57
N ALA A 5 -12.72 7.15 4.14
CA ALA A 5 -12.38 6.33 2.98
C ALA A 5 -12.06 4.88 3.39
N ILE A 6 -11.37 4.68 4.53
CA ILE A 6 -11.12 3.35 5.11
C ILE A 6 -11.61 3.38 6.55
N ALA A 7 -12.44 2.42 6.94
CA ALA A 7 -12.76 2.17 8.35
C ALA A 7 -12.46 0.71 8.67
N ILE A 8 -11.66 0.48 9.71
CA ILE A 8 -11.27 -0.84 10.19
C ILE A 8 -11.65 -0.95 11.65
N GLN A 9 -12.32 -2.04 12.03
CA GLN A 9 -12.76 -2.28 13.41
C GLN A 9 -12.32 -3.67 13.87
N LYS A 10 -11.42 -3.71 14.87
CA LYS A 10 -10.91 -4.90 15.53
C LYS A 10 -10.50 -6.03 14.57
N LEU A 11 -9.87 -5.67 13.44
CA LEU A 11 -9.49 -6.60 12.39
C LEU A 11 -8.38 -7.52 12.87
N THR A 12 -8.58 -8.84 12.72
CA THR A 12 -7.58 -9.85 13.07
C THR A 12 -7.22 -10.70 11.85
N LYS A 13 -5.99 -11.22 11.85
CA LYS A 13 -5.56 -12.24 10.91
C LYS A 13 -4.66 -13.27 11.55
N THR A 14 -5.10 -14.51 11.50
CA THR A 14 -4.33 -15.68 11.96
C THR A 14 -4.09 -16.61 10.78
N PHE A 15 -2.83 -16.98 10.56
CA PHE A 15 -2.44 -18.01 9.60
C PHE A 15 -2.28 -19.34 10.32
N SER A 16 -3.14 -20.31 9.99
CA SER A 16 -2.99 -21.68 10.50
C SER A 16 -2.05 -22.48 9.59
N VAL A 17 -1.07 -23.14 10.18
CA VAL A 17 -0.28 -24.14 9.45
C VAL A 17 -1.19 -25.35 9.26
N GLY A 18 -1.49 -25.71 8.02
CA GLY A 18 -2.38 -26.83 7.70
C GLY A 18 -1.90 -28.11 8.38
N LYS A 19 -2.83 -28.95 8.88
CA LYS A 19 -2.53 -30.23 9.55
C LYS A 19 -1.55 -31.12 8.77
N PHE A 20 -1.57 -31.05 7.45
CA PHE A 20 -0.68 -31.81 6.56
C PHE A 20 0.80 -31.42 6.70
N LEU A 21 1.09 -30.11 6.79
CA LEU A 21 2.47 -29.62 7.00
C LEU A 21 2.98 -29.87 8.42
N GLN A 22 2.07 -29.93 9.41
CA GLN A 22 2.43 -30.30 10.80
C GLN A 22 2.93 -31.74 10.91
N THR A 23 2.42 -32.62 10.07
CA THR A 23 2.81 -34.06 10.09
C THR A 23 4.18 -34.29 9.45
N LEU A 24 4.67 -33.38 8.60
CA LEU A 24 5.92 -33.49 7.87
C LEU A 24 7.11 -32.82 8.57
N GLN A 25 6.89 -32.02 9.62
CA GLN A 25 7.95 -31.32 10.35
C GLN A 25 8.32 -32.02 11.65
N LYS A 26 9.64 -32.22 11.89
CA LYS A 26 10.17 -32.82 13.14
C LYS A 26 9.84 -32.02 14.39
N ASN A 27 9.53 -30.70 14.26
CA ASN A 27 9.05 -29.81 15.32
C ASN A 27 7.89 -28.98 14.75
N PRO A 28 6.65 -29.46 14.81
CA PRO A 28 5.51 -28.67 14.35
C PRO A 28 5.34 -27.44 15.24
N PRO A 29 5.03 -26.25 14.63
CA PRO A 29 4.70 -25.07 15.42
C PRO A 29 3.53 -25.37 16.36
N LYS A 30 3.53 -24.75 17.54
CA LYS A 30 2.51 -24.96 18.58
C LYS A 30 1.10 -24.96 17.97
N LYS A 31 0.21 -25.84 18.48
CA LYS A 31 -1.22 -25.87 18.12
C LYS A 31 -1.84 -24.48 18.34
N GLY A 32 -1.96 -23.71 17.25
CA GLY A 32 -2.44 -22.33 17.25
C GLY A 32 -1.72 -21.59 16.15
N GLY A 33 -2.42 -21.10 15.15
CA GLY A 33 -1.83 -20.35 14.04
C GLY A 33 -1.05 -19.14 14.53
N THR A 34 -0.25 -18.54 13.63
CA THR A 34 0.44 -17.28 13.89
C THR A 34 -0.54 -16.13 13.69
N GLU A 35 -0.88 -15.42 14.76
CA GLU A 35 -1.70 -14.21 14.69
C GLU A 35 -0.83 -13.04 14.24
N VAL A 36 -1.08 -12.57 13.01
CA VAL A 36 -0.32 -11.48 12.37
C VAL A 36 -0.95 -10.13 12.59
N LEU A 37 -2.30 -10.04 12.60
CA LEU A 37 -3.03 -8.82 12.97
C LEU A 37 -3.86 -9.10 14.21
N LYS A 38 -3.79 -8.22 15.21
CA LYS A 38 -4.31 -8.40 16.56
C LYS A 38 -5.28 -7.29 16.93
N GLY A 39 -6.44 -7.25 16.25
CA GLY A 39 -7.48 -6.28 16.57
C GLY A 39 -7.16 -4.86 16.09
N ILE A 40 -6.70 -4.72 14.86
CA ILE A 40 -6.44 -3.42 14.24
C ILE A 40 -7.74 -2.61 14.15
N SER A 41 -7.69 -1.36 14.62
CA SER A 41 -8.74 -0.36 14.41
C SER A 41 -8.11 0.91 13.87
N LEU A 42 -8.64 1.44 12.75
CA LEU A 42 -8.04 2.55 12.01
C LEU A 42 -9.09 3.24 11.14
N GLU A 43 -9.01 4.56 11.03
CA GLU A 43 -9.76 5.35 10.06
C GLU A 43 -8.81 6.19 9.21
N VAL A 44 -9.09 6.21 7.88
CA VAL A 44 -8.42 7.07 6.90
C VAL A 44 -9.49 7.91 6.22
N PHE A 45 -9.25 9.21 6.10
CA PHE A 45 -10.21 10.14 5.50
C PHE A 45 -9.98 10.31 4.00
N GLN A 46 -11.04 10.71 3.27
CA GLN A 46 -10.93 10.96 1.83
C GLN A 46 -9.93 12.10 1.55
N GLY A 47 -9.06 11.89 0.57
CA GLY A 47 -8.00 12.81 0.18
C GLY A 47 -6.80 12.84 1.14
N GLU A 48 -6.82 12.01 2.21
CA GLU A 48 -5.72 11.87 3.15
C GLU A 48 -4.66 10.89 2.62
N ALA A 49 -3.40 11.18 2.87
CA ALA A 49 -2.30 10.23 2.79
C ALA A 49 -1.95 9.75 4.20
N LEU A 50 -2.28 8.48 4.51
CA LEU A 50 -1.87 7.82 5.75
C LEU A 50 -0.66 6.92 5.49
N GLY A 51 0.42 7.12 6.26
CA GLY A 51 1.59 6.25 6.27
C GLY A 51 1.48 5.16 7.33
N MET A 52 1.63 3.90 6.95
CA MET A 52 1.77 2.81 7.91
C MET A 52 3.22 2.38 8.00
N VAL A 53 3.87 2.68 9.11
CA VAL A 53 5.28 2.38 9.35
C VAL A 53 5.45 1.29 10.39
N GLY A 54 6.50 0.49 10.27
CA GLY A 54 6.77 -0.58 11.21
C GLY A 54 7.84 -1.54 10.72
N PRO A 55 8.42 -2.37 11.60
CA PRO A 55 9.42 -3.35 11.22
C PRO A 55 8.87 -4.41 10.25
N ASN A 56 9.79 -5.16 9.61
CA ASN A 56 9.41 -6.30 8.78
C ASN A 56 8.69 -7.35 9.64
N GLY A 57 7.62 -7.95 9.08
CA GLY A 57 6.79 -8.91 9.80
C GLY A 57 5.76 -8.29 10.77
N ALA A 58 5.63 -6.96 10.85
CA ALA A 58 4.64 -6.31 11.70
C ALA A 58 3.18 -6.53 11.24
N GLY A 59 2.95 -6.99 9.99
CA GLY A 59 1.61 -7.23 9.44
C GLY A 59 1.16 -6.22 8.38
N LYS A 60 2.04 -5.29 7.95
CA LYS A 60 1.71 -4.22 7.02
C LYS A 60 1.16 -4.71 5.67
N THR A 61 1.89 -5.56 4.96
CA THR A 61 1.46 -6.16 3.68
C THR A 61 0.19 -6.99 3.86
N THR A 62 0.08 -7.76 4.94
CA THR A 62 -1.14 -8.54 5.26
C THR A 62 -2.37 -7.65 5.38
N LEU A 63 -2.24 -6.46 5.97
CA LEU A 63 -3.33 -5.51 6.05
C LEU A 63 -3.70 -4.97 4.66
N LEU A 64 -2.72 -4.60 3.82
CA LEU A 64 -2.98 -4.17 2.44
C LEU A 64 -3.66 -5.26 1.61
N GLU A 65 -3.24 -6.53 1.76
CA GLU A 65 -3.87 -7.67 1.07
C GLU A 65 -5.33 -7.86 1.49
N ILE A 66 -5.68 -7.65 2.76
CA ILE A 66 -7.08 -7.70 3.22
C ILE A 66 -7.87 -6.53 2.61
N LEU A 67 -7.35 -5.31 2.67
CA LEU A 67 -8.02 -4.13 2.13
C LEU A 67 -8.16 -4.19 0.61
N SER A 68 -7.22 -4.80 -0.11
CA SER A 68 -7.31 -5.05 -1.55
C SER A 68 -8.16 -6.27 -1.92
N THR A 69 -8.80 -6.92 -0.96
CA THR A 69 -9.64 -8.13 -1.14
C THR A 69 -8.88 -9.38 -1.63
N LEU A 70 -7.56 -9.39 -1.52
CA LEU A 70 -6.71 -10.54 -1.89
C LEU A 70 -6.67 -11.59 -0.77
N LEU A 71 -6.93 -11.17 0.47
CA LEU A 71 -6.88 -12.02 1.65
C LEU A 71 -8.11 -11.77 2.53
N LEU A 72 -8.73 -12.83 3.04
CA LEU A 72 -9.84 -12.71 3.99
C LEU A 72 -9.31 -12.48 5.41
N PRO A 73 -9.91 -11.59 6.20
CA PRO A 73 -9.63 -11.48 7.64
C PRO A 73 -10.08 -12.73 8.40
N THR A 74 -9.55 -12.94 9.58
CA THR A 74 -10.02 -14.00 10.50
C THR A 74 -11.24 -13.53 11.29
N SER A 75 -11.24 -12.28 11.75
CA SER A 75 -12.39 -11.62 12.40
C SER A 75 -12.26 -10.11 12.33
N GLY A 76 -13.26 -9.39 12.78
CA GLY A 76 -13.36 -7.94 12.66
C GLY A 76 -13.91 -7.52 11.29
N GLU A 77 -14.02 -6.22 11.08
CA GLU A 77 -14.64 -5.64 9.88
C GLU A 77 -13.73 -4.58 9.28
N ALA A 78 -13.78 -4.44 7.96
CA ALA A 78 -13.15 -3.35 7.24
C ALA A 78 -14.06 -2.90 6.10
N THR A 79 -14.17 -1.58 5.92
CA THR A 79 -14.91 -0.99 4.81
C THR A 79 -14.03 -0.01 4.05
N ILE A 80 -14.22 0.09 2.74
CA ILE A 80 -13.55 1.03 1.86
C ILE A 80 -14.60 1.78 1.06
N CYS A 81 -14.59 3.11 1.17
CA CYS A 81 -15.59 4.00 0.56
C CYS A 81 -17.02 3.56 0.88
N GLY A 82 -17.23 2.95 2.08
CA GLY A 82 -18.52 2.43 2.54
C GLY A 82 -18.82 0.98 2.13
N TYR A 83 -17.99 0.33 1.29
CA TYR A 83 -18.16 -1.06 0.87
C TYR A 83 -17.39 -2.02 1.79
N ASP A 84 -18.03 -3.08 2.26
CA ASP A 84 -17.40 -4.14 3.07
C ASP A 84 -16.39 -4.95 2.23
N VAL A 85 -15.16 -5.11 2.73
CA VAL A 85 -14.07 -5.76 1.97
C VAL A 85 -14.31 -7.26 1.72
N VAL A 86 -15.19 -7.91 2.47
CA VAL A 86 -15.53 -9.33 2.33
C VAL A 86 -16.83 -9.49 1.52
N ARG A 87 -17.90 -8.83 1.95
CA ARG A 87 -19.24 -9.01 1.39
C ARG A 87 -19.41 -8.29 0.04
N GLU A 88 -18.71 -7.16 -0.15
CA GLU A 88 -18.81 -6.30 -1.32
C GLU A 88 -17.47 -6.16 -2.07
N ALA A 89 -16.65 -7.21 -2.02
CA ALA A 89 -15.30 -7.22 -2.62
C ALA A 89 -15.28 -6.77 -4.10
N GLY A 90 -16.35 -7.05 -4.85
CA GLY A 90 -16.49 -6.58 -6.23
C GLY A 90 -16.62 -5.06 -6.36
N GLN A 91 -17.25 -4.37 -5.41
CA GLN A 91 -17.34 -2.90 -5.39
C GLN A 91 -16.03 -2.29 -4.88
N VAL A 92 -15.43 -2.89 -3.84
CA VAL A 92 -14.11 -2.47 -3.33
C VAL A 92 -13.08 -2.44 -4.46
N ARG A 93 -13.00 -3.50 -5.29
CA ARG A 93 -12.06 -3.56 -6.42
C ARG A 93 -12.28 -2.51 -7.52
N LYS A 94 -13.43 -1.86 -7.57
CA LYS A 94 -13.67 -0.76 -8.51
C LYS A 94 -13.11 0.59 -8.02
N VAL A 95 -13.01 0.76 -6.70
CA VAL A 95 -12.60 2.03 -6.08
C VAL A 95 -11.18 1.98 -5.54
N VAL A 96 -10.57 0.79 -5.45
CA VAL A 96 -9.21 0.57 -4.93
C VAL A 96 -8.25 0.16 -6.03
N SER A 97 -7.04 0.66 -5.96
CA SER A 97 -5.91 0.07 -6.69
C SER A 97 -4.80 -0.29 -5.71
N TYR A 98 -4.31 -1.53 -5.82
CA TYR A 98 -3.17 -2.01 -5.06
C TYR A 98 -1.92 -2.02 -5.93
N CYS A 99 -0.87 -1.34 -5.48
CA CYS A 99 0.44 -1.31 -6.10
C CYS A 99 1.43 -2.03 -5.17
N PRO A 100 1.71 -3.31 -5.40
CA PRO A 100 2.80 -4.00 -4.72
C PRO A 100 4.14 -3.44 -5.20
N SER A 101 5.23 -3.81 -4.52
CA SER A 101 6.59 -3.43 -4.93
C SER A 101 6.81 -3.60 -6.44
N ALA A 102 7.34 -2.57 -7.10
CA ALA A 102 7.14 -2.22 -8.51
C ALA A 102 7.57 -3.22 -9.59
N SER A 103 8.44 -4.20 -9.30
CA SER A 103 9.02 -5.05 -10.35
C SER A 103 8.21 -6.29 -10.71
N GLU A 104 7.23 -6.64 -9.92
CA GLU A 104 6.45 -7.87 -10.09
C GLU A 104 5.14 -7.59 -10.81
N ASN A 105 4.80 -8.40 -11.83
CA ASN A 105 3.53 -8.41 -12.54
C ASN A 105 3.45 -7.71 -13.90
N PHE A 106 4.59 -7.39 -14.53
CA PHE A 106 4.61 -6.98 -15.93
C PHE A 106 5.19 -8.10 -16.80
N TYR A 107 4.75 -8.14 -18.06
CA TYR A 107 5.27 -9.08 -19.05
C TYR A 107 6.59 -8.55 -19.62
N PRO A 108 7.75 -9.21 -19.37
CA PRO A 108 9.05 -8.64 -19.68
C PRO A 108 9.28 -8.35 -21.18
N ARG A 109 8.70 -9.20 -22.05
CA ARG A 109 8.85 -9.10 -23.52
C ARG A 109 7.87 -8.13 -24.17
N LEU A 110 6.83 -7.71 -23.47
CA LEU A 110 5.91 -6.70 -23.96
C LEU A 110 6.47 -5.29 -23.70
N THR A 111 6.14 -4.35 -24.57
CA THR A 111 6.43 -2.93 -24.33
C THR A 111 5.61 -2.40 -23.16
N GLY A 112 5.97 -1.25 -22.61
CA GLY A 112 5.17 -0.58 -21.57
C GLY A 112 3.74 -0.33 -22.04
N MET A 113 3.57 0.16 -23.27
CA MET A 113 2.25 0.37 -23.89
C MET A 113 1.44 -0.94 -23.92
N ARG A 114 2.01 -2.04 -24.40
CA ARG A 114 1.33 -3.34 -24.49
C ARG A 114 0.98 -3.92 -23.13
N ASN A 115 1.83 -3.73 -22.14
CA ASN A 115 1.51 -4.07 -20.75
C ASN A 115 0.30 -3.27 -20.25
N MET A 116 0.26 -1.97 -20.51
CA MET A 116 -0.87 -1.12 -20.09
C MET A 116 -2.16 -1.48 -20.82
N GLU A 117 -2.11 -1.78 -22.12
CA GLU A 117 -3.25 -2.28 -22.91
C GLU A 117 -3.81 -3.59 -22.32
N PHE A 118 -2.93 -4.52 -21.92
CA PHE A 118 -3.32 -5.76 -21.25
C PHE A 118 -4.06 -5.49 -19.92
N PHE A 119 -3.55 -4.61 -19.07
CA PHE A 119 -4.22 -4.27 -17.80
C PHE A 119 -5.53 -3.50 -18.03
N ALA A 120 -5.60 -2.66 -19.04
CA ALA A 120 -6.83 -1.97 -19.42
C ALA A 120 -7.92 -2.98 -19.82
N LEU A 121 -7.57 -4.00 -20.61
CA LEU A 121 -8.49 -5.09 -21.01
C LEU A 121 -8.97 -5.88 -19.79
N LEU A 122 -8.09 -6.23 -18.85
CA LEU A 122 -8.47 -6.93 -17.60
C LEU A 122 -9.46 -6.12 -16.75
N ASN A 123 -9.40 -4.80 -16.85
CA ASN A 123 -10.33 -3.89 -16.17
C ASN A 123 -11.58 -3.55 -17.01
N ASN A 124 -11.85 -4.31 -18.09
CA ASN A 124 -13.00 -4.14 -18.98
C ASN A 124 -13.10 -2.73 -19.61
N LEU A 125 -11.99 -2.02 -19.80
CA LEU A 125 -12.00 -0.77 -20.53
C LEU A 125 -12.16 -1.02 -22.03
N SER A 126 -13.04 -0.24 -22.67
CA SER A 126 -13.17 -0.28 -24.13
C SER A 126 -11.86 0.18 -24.79
N PRO A 127 -11.52 -0.26 -26.02
CA PRO A 127 -10.27 0.12 -26.69
C PRO A 127 -10.04 1.64 -26.79
N ARG A 128 -11.13 2.40 -26.96
CA ARG A 128 -11.06 3.87 -27.02
C ARG A 128 -10.74 4.50 -25.66
N GLU A 129 -11.40 4.02 -24.60
CA GLU A 129 -11.12 4.46 -23.22
C GLU A 129 -9.73 4.05 -22.76
N ALA A 130 -9.33 2.80 -23.05
CA ALA A 130 -8.01 2.28 -22.73
C ALA A 130 -6.92 3.19 -23.30
N ARG A 131 -6.95 3.48 -24.61
CA ARG A 131 -5.96 4.32 -25.25
C ARG A 131 -5.89 5.71 -24.60
N ARG A 132 -7.04 6.36 -24.37
CA ARG A 132 -7.09 7.68 -23.73
C ARG A 132 -6.53 7.65 -22.32
N LYS A 133 -6.97 6.70 -21.48
CA LYS A 133 -6.53 6.59 -20.08
C LYS A 133 -5.06 6.22 -19.98
N ILE A 134 -4.58 5.30 -20.81
CA ILE A 134 -3.17 4.92 -20.85
C ILE A 134 -2.30 6.14 -21.15
N GLN A 135 -2.64 6.90 -22.20
CA GLN A 135 -1.89 8.12 -22.53
C GLN A 135 -1.85 9.08 -21.35
N THR A 136 -3.03 9.38 -20.77
CA THR A 136 -3.13 10.28 -19.62
C THR A 136 -2.24 9.86 -18.43
N VAL A 137 -2.20 8.56 -18.09
CA VAL A 137 -1.39 8.11 -16.95
C VAL A 137 0.09 8.01 -17.29
N LEU A 138 0.47 7.69 -18.53
CA LEU A 138 1.88 7.71 -18.96
C LEU A 138 2.44 9.14 -18.96
N ASP A 139 1.66 10.12 -19.46
CA ASP A 139 2.00 11.54 -19.39
C ASP A 139 2.16 12.01 -17.93
N LEU A 140 1.23 11.60 -17.07
CA LEU A 140 1.23 11.96 -15.65
C LEU A 140 2.49 11.48 -14.92
N VAL A 141 2.97 10.25 -15.23
CA VAL A 141 4.18 9.67 -14.62
C VAL A 141 5.46 9.98 -15.43
N GLU A 142 5.37 10.81 -16.46
CA GLU A 142 6.50 11.22 -17.31
C GLU A 142 7.24 10.02 -17.96
N LEU A 143 6.49 9.09 -18.54
CA LEU A 143 7.00 7.87 -19.20
C LEU A 143 6.68 7.81 -20.71
N GLU A 144 6.33 8.91 -21.34
CA GLU A 144 5.91 8.96 -22.75
C GLU A 144 6.94 8.35 -23.71
N GLY A 145 8.19 8.79 -23.63
CA GLY A 145 9.27 8.33 -24.53
C GLY A 145 9.74 6.89 -24.30
N GLY A 146 9.30 6.25 -23.21
CA GLY A 146 9.69 4.88 -22.85
C GLY A 146 8.62 3.81 -23.13
N SER A 147 7.40 4.22 -23.51
CA SER A 147 6.24 3.31 -23.61
C SER A 147 6.40 2.22 -24.69
N ASP A 148 7.19 2.45 -25.72
CA ASP A 148 7.42 1.52 -26.86
C ASP A 148 8.63 0.59 -26.65
N VAL A 149 9.34 0.73 -25.52
CA VAL A 149 10.49 -0.12 -25.19
C VAL A 149 9.98 -1.37 -24.43
N PRO A 150 10.52 -2.57 -24.71
CA PRO A 150 10.21 -3.78 -23.91
C PRO A 150 10.50 -3.59 -22.43
N PHE A 151 9.59 -4.03 -21.56
CA PHE A 151 9.69 -3.82 -20.11
C PHE A 151 10.99 -4.37 -19.50
N GLN A 152 11.54 -5.47 -20.03
CA GLN A 152 12.82 -6.02 -19.58
C GLN A 152 14.00 -5.07 -19.72
N LEU A 153 13.89 -4.05 -20.59
CA LEU A 153 14.94 -3.05 -20.85
C LEU A 153 14.71 -1.76 -20.03
N TYR A 154 13.65 -1.72 -19.20
CA TYR A 154 13.37 -0.56 -18.37
C TYR A 154 14.39 -0.42 -17.24
N SER A 155 14.79 0.84 -16.97
CA SER A 155 15.46 1.17 -15.72
C SER A 155 14.52 0.94 -14.54
N GLU A 156 15.05 0.82 -13.31
CA GLU A 156 14.22 0.67 -12.12
C GLU A 156 13.24 1.86 -11.96
N GLY A 157 13.69 3.09 -12.24
CA GLY A 157 12.80 4.25 -12.24
C GLY A 157 11.65 4.14 -13.24
N MET A 158 11.91 3.68 -14.48
CA MET A 158 10.86 3.45 -15.49
C MET A 158 9.87 2.35 -15.03
N LYS A 159 10.36 1.29 -14.41
CA LYS A 159 9.50 0.22 -13.85
C LYS A 159 8.56 0.76 -12.77
N HIS A 160 9.07 1.57 -11.85
CA HIS A 160 8.27 2.19 -10.80
C HIS A 160 7.25 3.19 -11.38
N ARG A 161 7.62 4.02 -12.34
CA ARG A 161 6.71 4.92 -13.04
C ARG A 161 5.59 4.15 -13.74
N LEU A 162 5.91 3.05 -14.46
CA LEU A 162 4.89 2.20 -15.09
C LEU A 162 3.96 1.53 -14.07
N ALA A 163 4.49 1.09 -12.91
CA ALA A 163 3.67 0.53 -11.85
C ALA A 163 2.68 1.55 -11.26
N LEU A 164 3.11 2.80 -11.06
CA LEU A 164 2.24 3.89 -10.66
C LEU A 164 1.21 4.25 -11.74
N ALA A 165 1.61 4.27 -13.02
CA ALA A 165 0.69 4.46 -14.15
C ALA A 165 -0.40 3.38 -14.16
N ARG A 166 -0.03 2.10 -13.96
CA ARG A 166 -0.97 1.00 -13.84
C ARG A 166 -1.93 1.18 -12.67
N ALA A 167 -1.41 1.59 -11.51
CA ALA A 167 -2.23 1.82 -10.33
C ALA A 167 -3.26 2.94 -10.53
N LEU A 168 -2.93 3.94 -11.34
CA LEU A 168 -3.81 5.07 -11.65
C LEU A 168 -4.72 4.85 -12.86
N LEU A 169 -4.53 3.76 -13.64
CA LEU A 169 -5.22 3.51 -14.90
C LEU A 169 -6.75 3.49 -14.79
N THR A 170 -7.28 2.93 -13.71
CA THR A 170 -8.72 2.84 -13.45
C THR A 170 -9.30 4.06 -12.76
N ASP A 171 -8.47 5.07 -12.47
CA ASP A 171 -8.84 6.27 -11.73
C ASP A 171 -9.43 5.97 -10.33
N PRO A 172 -8.75 5.17 -9.48
CA PRO A 172 -9.27 4.74 -8.20
C PRO A 172 -9.47 5.90 -7.22
N GLU A 173 -10.38 5.74 -6.25
CA GLU A 173 -10.54 6.68 -5.13
C GLU A 173 -9.44 6.48 -4.06
N LEU A 174 -8.97 5.23 -3.91
CA LEU A 174 -7.97 4.83 -2.93
C LEU A 174 -6.81 4.07 -3.57
N LEU A 175 -5.60 4.50 -3.26
CA LEU A 175 -4.36 3.82 -3.61
C LEU A 175 -3.76 3.14 -2.38
N LEU A 176 -3.51 1.84 -2.49
CA LEU A 176 -2.77 1.03 -1.52
C LEU A 176 -1.37 0.81 -2.09
N LEU A 177 -0.36 1.43 -1.48
CA LEU A 177 1.03 1.39 -1.95
C LEU A 177 1.90 0.60 -0.97
N ASP A 178 2.55 -0.47 -1.45
CA ASP A 178 3.44 -1.30 -0.64
C ASP A 178 4.90 -1.03 -1.02
N GLU A 179 5.59 -0.25 -0.21
CA GLU A 179 7.00 0.12 -0.39
C GLU A 179 7.33 0.68 -1.79
N PRO A 180 6.65 1.75 -2.25
CA PRO A 180 6.74 2.20 -3.65
C PRO A 180 8.11 2.77 -4.05
N THR A 181 8.99 3.09 -3.09
CA THR A 181 10.35 3.58 -3.39
C THR A 181 11.45 2.56 -3.07
N ARG A 182 11.06 1.32 -2.72
CA ARG A 182 12.02 0.28 -2.40
C ARG A 182 12.94 -0.01 -3.60
N SER A 183 14.22 -0.23 -3.31
CA SER A 183 15.24 -0.55 -4.30
C SER A 183 15.60 0.57 -5.31
N LEU A 184 15.06 1.79 -5.12
CA LEU A 184 15.45 2.96 -5.87
C LEU A 184 16.64 3.67 -5.21
N ASP A 185 17.45 4.33 -6.03
CA ASP A 185 18.46 5.26 -5.53
C ASP A 185 17.82 6.49 -4.87
N PRO A 186 18.57 7.24 -4.03
CA PRO A 186 18.01 8.37 -3.27
C PRO A 186 17.38 9.47 -4.12
N VAL A 187 17.88 9.70 -5.35
CA VAL A 187 17.35 10.74 -6.25
C VAL A 187 15.98 10.33 -6.76
N LEU A 188 15.86 9.11 -7.30
CA LEU A 188 14.60 8.56 -7.78
C LEU A 188 13.58 8.41 -6.64
N GLN A 189 14.01 8.01 -5.42
CA GLN A 189 13.13 8.01 -4.26
C GLN A 189 12.53 9.40 -4.01
N GLY A 190 13.35 10.46 -4.09
CA GLY A 190 12.90 11.85 -3.95
C GLY A 190 11.86 12.24 -4.99
N GLU A 191 12.08 11.88 -6.25
CA GLU A 191 11.14 12.14 -7.36
C GLU A 191 9.80 11.44 -7.14
N ILE A 192 9.79 10.16 -6.76
CA ILE A 192 8.57 9.40 -6.50
C ILE A 192 7.81 9.97 -5.30
N ARG A 193 8.49 10.31 -4.20
CA ARG A 193 7.85 10.95 -3.03
C ARG A 193 7.18 12.26 -3.42
N LYS A 194 7.89 13.11 -4.16
CA LYS A 194 7.36 14.37 -4.67
C LYS A 194 6.14 14.15 -5.58
N PHE A 195 6.23 13.20 -6.50
CA PHE A 195 5.10 12.82 -7.36
C PHE A 195 3.88 12.38 -6.55
N LEU A 196 4.06 11.48 -5.57
CA LEU A 196 2.97 11.01 -4.72
C LEU A 196 2.33 12.18 -3.94
N ARG A 197 3.13 13.04 -3.31
CA ARG A 197 2.61 14.16 -2.51
C ARG A 197 1.94 15.23 -3.36
N GLU A 198 2.63 15.73 -4.40
CA GLU A 198 2.18 16.90 -5.15
C GLU A 198 1.13 16.55 -6.23
N ARG A 199 1.33 15.42 -6.93
CA ARG A 199 0.45 15.06 -8.05
C ARG A 199 -0.70 14.17 -7.59
N VAL A 200 -0.41 13.08 -6.85
CA VAL A 200 -1.44 12.09 -6.50
C VAL A 200 -2.34 12.61 -5.39
N VAL A 201 -1.75 13.03 -4.27
CA VAL A 201 -2.53 13.50 -3.09
C VAL A 201 -3.05 14.91 -3.32
N ALA A 202 -2.17 15.89 -3.52
CA ALA A 202 -2.58 17.30 -3.54
C ALA A 202 -3.38 17.69 -4.79
N LYS A 203 -2.94 17.26 -6.00
CA LYS A 203 -3.58 17.68 -7.26
C LYS A 203 -4.75 16.79 -7.66
N LEU A 204 -4.59 15.45 -7.60
CA LEU A 204 -5.65 14.50 -7.96
C LEU A 204 -6.63 14.21 -6.82
N GLY A 205 -6.35 14.65 -5.58
CA GLY A 205 -7.20 14.44 -4.41
C GLY A 205 -7.39 12.98 -4.03
N LYS A 206 -6.45 12.10 -4.41
CA LYS A 206 -6.56 10.67 -4.11
C LYS A 206 -6.27 10.38 -2.65
N THR A 207 -7.01 9.44 -2.08
CA THR A 207 -6.69 8.85 -0.78
C THR A 207 -5.54 7.86 -0.96
N VAL A 208 -4.57 7.88 -0.07
CA VAL A 208 -3.39 6.98 -0.14
C VAL A 208 -3.19 6.30 1.21
N LEU A 209 -3.08 4.98 1.21
CA LEU A 209 -2.49 4.22 2.31
C LEU A 209 -1.13 3.72 1.86
N LEU A 210 -0.09 4.35 2.39
CA LEU A 210 1.31 4.07 2.09
C LEU A 210 1.90 3.16 3.16
N VAL A 211 2.33 1.97 2.80
CA VAL A 211 3.11 1.09 3.66
C VAL A 211 4.58 1.25 3.33
N THR A 212 5.39 1.54 4.34
CA THR A 212 6.84 1.70 4.17
C THR A 212 7.59 1.40 5.47
N HIS A 213 8.87 1.06 5.34
CA HIS A 213 9.81 1.04 6.46
C HIS A 213 10.67 2.33 6.52
N SER A 214 10.57 3.20 5.51
CA SER A 214 11.27 4.49 5.45
C SER A 214 10.46 5.57 6.17
N LEU A 215 10.94 6.00 7.34
CA LEU A 215 10.32 7.10 8.08
C LEU A 215 10.38 8.43 7.30
N LEU A 216 11.46 8.65 6.54
CA LEU A 216 11.60 9.83 5.69
C LEU A 216 10.53 9.85 4.58
N GLU A 217 10.25 8.70 3.95
CA GLU A 217 9.18 8.60 2.95
C GLU A 217 7.82 8.89 3.58
N ALA A 218 7.54 8.29 4.72
CA ALA A 218 6.29 8.50 5.45
C ALA A 218 6.10 9.97 5.87
N GLU A 219 7.15 10.62 6.38
CA GLU A 219 7.11 12.04 6.80
C GLU A 219 6.90 13.00 5.62
N GLN A 220 7.49 12.70 4.45
CA GLN A 220 7.39 13.59 3.28
C GLN A 220 6.10 13.42 2.48
N VAL A 221 5.50 12.23 2.50
CA VAL A 221 4.32 11.93 1.67
C VAL A 221 3.02 12.04 2.46
N CYS A 222 3.01 11.65 3.74
CA CYS A 222 1.79 11.40 4.49
C CYS A 222 1.39 12.55 5.42
N ASP A 223 0.08 12.73 5.58
CA ASP A 223 -0.51 13.70 6.51
C ASP A 223 -0.50 13.16 7.96
N ARG A 224 -0.76 11.86 8.11
CA ARG A 224 -0.71 11.13 9.38
C ARG A 224 0.04 9.82 9.22
N LEU A 225 0.55 9.31 10.33
CA LEU A 225 1.26 8.03 10.41
C LEU A 225 0.59 7.11 11.43
N ALA A 226 0.55 5.82 11.11
CA ALA A 226 0.20 4.75 12.04
C ALA A 226 1.44 3.85 12.22
N ILE A 227 1.93 3.73 13.45
CA ILE A 227 3.04 2.84 13.80
C ILE A 227 2.47 1.46 14.11
N LEU A 228 2.80 0.47 13.26
CA LEU A 228 2.39 -0.92 13.42
C LEU A 228 3.55 -1.73 14.02
N HIS A 229 3.32 -2.37 15.16
CA HIS A 229 4.29 -3.25 15.80
C HIS A 229 3.61 -4.54 16.30
N ARG A 230 4.18 -5.71 15.96
CA ARG A 230 3.68 -7.05 16.36
C ARG A 230 2.18 -7.25 16.13
N GLY A 231 1.65 -6.71 15.03
CA GLY A 231 0.25 -6.85 14.65
C GLY A 231 -0.71 -5.87 15.32
N GLN A 232 -0.21 -4.85 16.02
CA GLN A 232 -1.03 -3.83 16.68
C GLN A 232 -0.58 -2.41 16.28
N ILE A 233 -1.53 -1.48 16.19
CA ILE A 233 -1.21 -0.06 16.06
C ILE A 233 -0.84 0.48 17.44
N VAL A 234 0.41 0.90 17.60
CA VAL A 234 0.93 1.42 18.87
C VAL A 234 0.81 2.94 18.98
N ARG A 235 0.80 3.64 17.85
CA ARG A 235 0.58 5.10 17.77
C ARG A 235 -0.03 5.48 16.43
N ILE A 236 -0.83 6.56 16.45
CA ILE A 236 -1.37 7.20 15.25
C ILE A 236 -1.44 8.71 15.50
N GLY A 237 -1.09 9.51 14.50
CA GLY A 237 -1.11 10.97 14.55
C GLY A 237 -0.31 11.58 13.41
N THR A 238 -0.23 12.92 13.36
CA THR A 238 0.72 13.60 12.48
C THR A 238 2.17 13.28 12.89
N PRO A 239 3.16 13.45 12.00
CA PRO A 239 4.58 13.29 12.37
C PRO A 239 4.96 14.08 13.62
N GLU A 240 4.47 15.33 13.75
CA GLU A 240 4.73 16.23 14.87
C GLU A 240 4.08 15.71 16.17
N GLU A 241 2.84 15.24 16.11
CA GLU A 241 2.14 14.65 17.26
C GLU A 241 2.87 13.41 17.77
N ILE A 242 3.35 12.55 16.86
CA ILE A 242 4.11 11.34 17.22
C ILE A 242 5.44 11.71 17.85
N LYS A 243 6.21 12.66 17.27
CA LYS A 243 7.47 13.18 17.85
C LYS A 243 7.24 13.70 19.26
N LYS A 244 6.24 14.55 19.45
CA LYS A 244 5.90 15.12 20.76
C LYS A 244 5.46 14.05 21.77
N ALA A 245 4.59 13.13 21.39
CA ALA A 245 4.05 12.12 22.29
C ALA A 245 5.09 11.09 22.75
N CYS A 246 6.09 10.79 21.90
CA CYS A 246 7.17 9.86 22.23
C CYS A 246 8.43 10.57 22.76
N GLY A 247 8.43 11.92 22.84
CA GLY A 247 9.55 12.69 23.33
C GLY A 247 10.81 12.60 22.45
N GLY A 248 10.68 12.28 21.15
CA GLY A 248 11.78 12.18 20.20
C GLY A 248 12.15 13.54 19.60
N GLU A 249 13.45 13.77 19.39
CA GLU A 249 13.95 14.95 18.69
C GLU A 249 13.58 14.87 17.18
N ASP A 250 13.55 13.67 16.63
CA ASP A 250 13.14 13.36 15.28
C ASP A 250 12.17 12.16 15.25
N LEU A 251 11.66 11.85 14.05
CA LEU A 251 10.68 10.76 13.87
C LEU A 251 11.33 9.38 14.11
N THR A 252 12.63 9.22 13.90
CA THR A 252 13.36 7.96 14.12
C THR A 252 13.42 7.64 15.60
N ALA A 253 13.87 8.59 16.42
CA ALA A 253 13.89 8.44 17.88
C ALA A 253 12.49 8.22 18.46
N ALA A 254 11.47 8.91 17.93
CA ALA A 254 10.07 8.71 18.34
C ALA A 254 9.58 7.31 18.00
N PHE A 255 9.89 6.82 16.81
CA PHE A 255 9.53 5.46 16.36
C PHE A 255 10.20 4.38 17.24
N GLU A 256 11.50 4.49 17.49
CA GLU A 256 12.24 3.54 18.34
C GLU A 256 11.66 3.45 19.75
N ARG A 257 11.32 4.60 20.35
CA ARG A 257 10.68 4.65 21.68
C ARG A 257 9.28 4.03 21.66
N ALA A 258 8.47 4.32 20.63
CA ALA A 258 7.13 3.74 20.50
C ALA A 258 7.17 2.21 20.38
N VAL A 259 8.12 1.68 19.61
CA VAL A 259 8.31 0.23 19.43
C VAL A 259 8.96 -0.41 20.66
N GLY A 260 9.97 0.25 21.27
CA GLY A 260 10.67 -0.22 22.46
C GLY A 260 9.78 -0.33 23.70
N ALA A 261 8.91 0.65 23.93
CA ALA A 261 7.95 0.64 25.03
C ALA A 261 6.97 -0.54 24.98
N THR A 262 6.64 -1.04 23.78
CA THR A 262 5.76 -2.19 23.56
C THR A 262 6.50 -3.54 23.72
N SER A 263 7.82 -3.52 23.75
CA SER A 263 8.64 -4.75 23.90
C SER A 263 8.87 -5.16 25.36
N CYS A 264 8.51 -4.30 26.32
CA CYS A 264 8.67 -4.52 27.75
C CYS A 264 7.37 -4.94 28.47
N GLN A 265 6.28 -5.14 27.75
CA GLN A 265 5.01 -5.73 28.23
C GLN A 265 4.82 -7.13 27.62
#